data_4044542ee08ef9b1c30ee3b12c7f5747
#
_entry.id   4044542ee08ef9b1c30ee3b12c7f5747
#
_cell.length_a   1.000
_cell.length_b   1.000
_cell.length_c   1.000
_cell.angle_alpha   90.00
_cell.angle_beta   90.00
_cell.angle_gamma   90.00
#
_symmetry.space_group_name_H-M   'P 1'
#
loop_
_entity.id
_entity.type
_entity.pdbx_description
1 polymer ?
#
loop_
_entity_poly.entity_id
_entity_poly.type
_entity_poly.pdbx_seq_one_letter_code
_entity_poly.pdbx_strand_id
1 'polypeptide(L)'
;ACKDRPKVKGFVSLAGAGRPAYELIEIQVAAQKLPEAMLKEVASINESLKGGKEVTDVPVYLQSLFRASVQPYLISWYKYNPQTIIAALKVPVLIVQGKTDIQVSVEDAELLKKACPAARFLLIDRMNHVLKDCDVTDQQQQLAVYTTPSLPVNTILISSVSSFIKKPK
;
A
#
# COMPACT_ATOMS: atom_id res chain seq x y z
N ALA A 1 11.99 1.26 9.67
CA ALA A 1 13.06 2.11 9.11
C ALA A 1 13.25 3.42 9.88
N CYS A 2 12.17 4.09 10.35
CA CYS A 2 12.24 5.41 11.00
C CYS A 2 12.30 5.38 12.53
N LYS A 3 11.93 4.26 13.16
CA LYS A 3 11.65 4.14 14.60
C LYS A 3 12.81 4.57 15.49
N ASP A 4 14.05 4.33 15.08
CA ASP A 4 15.23 4.55 15.91
C ASP A 4 16.29 5.44 15.22
N ARG A 5 15.83 6.37 14.34
CA ARG A 5 16.72 7.25 13.60
C ARG A 5 16.56 8.71 14.05
N PRO A 6 17.49 9.23 14.89
CA PRO A 6 17.36 10.56 15.49
C PRO A 6 17.34 11.71 14.49
N LYS A 7 17.77 11.47 13.24
CA LYS A 7 17.78 12.48 12.17
C LYS A 7 16.46 12.57 11.40
N VAL A 8 15.53 11.61 11.59
CA VAL A 8 14.20 11.66 10.94
C VAL A 8 13.34 12.69 11.65
N LYS A 9 12.83 13.67 10.91
CA LYS A 9 12.04 14.79 11.46
C LYS A 9 10.53 14.64 11.20
N GLY A 10 10.13 13.72 10.34
CA GLY A 10 8.73 13.43 10.04
C GLY A 10 8.62 12.20 9.14
N PHE A 11 7.41 11.67 9.01
CA PHE A 11 7.09 10.54 8.16
C PHE A 11 5.88 10.89 7.29
N VAL A 12 5.96 10.58 6.00
CA VAL A 12 4.85 10.76 5.06
C VAL A 12 4.50 9.40 4.46
N SER A 13 3.25 8.98 4.63
CA SER A 13 2.66 7.82 3.95
C SER A 13 1.90 8.30 2.72
N LEU A 14 2.30 7.89 1.54
CA LEU A 14 1.64 8.19 0.28
C LEU A 14 1.04 6.90 -0.27
N ALA A 15 -0.28 6.82 -0.37
CA ALA A 15 -1.00 5.64 -0.85
C ALA A 15 -0.49 4.34 -0.17
N GLY A 16 -0.19 4.42 1.13
CA GLY A 16 0.39 3.32 1.89
C GLY A 16 -0.65 2.35 2.41
N ALA A 17 -0.39 1.05 2.26
CA ALA A 17 -1.24 0.01 2.82
C ALA A 17 -1.41 0.12 4.33
N GLY A 18 -2.62 0.00 4.81
CA GLY A 18 -2.96 -0.06 6.23
C GLY A 18 -3.04 -1.48 6.79
N ARG A 19 -2.99 -2.48 5.92
CA ARG A 19 -3.03 -3.92 6.24
C ARG A 19 -1.68 -4.56 6.01
N PRO A 20 -1.37 -5.68 6.68
CA PRO A 20 -0.25 -6.54 6.31
C PRO A 20 -0.30 -6.95 4.83
N ALA A 21 0.86 -7.11 4.22
CA ALA A 21 0.94 -7.33 2.77
C ALA A 21 0.23 -8.60 2.30
N TYR A 22 0.20 -9.67 3.11
CA TYR A 22 -0.53 -10.90 2.77
C TYR A 22 -2.05 -10.66 2.68
N GLU A 23 -2.63 -9.88 3.60
CA GLU A 23 -4.05 -9.51 3.55
C GLU A 23 -4.36 -8.66 2.30
N LEU A 24 -3.49 -7.72 1.97
CA LEU A 24 -3.65 -6.88 0.79
C LEU A 24 -3.63 -7.70 -0.51
N ILE A 25 -2.71 -8.67 -0.61
CA ILE A 25 -2.63 -9.59 -1.75
C ILE A 25 -3.92 -10.40 -1.86
N GLU A 26 -4.43 -10.95 -0.75
CA GLU A 26 -5.67 -11.71 -0.74
C GLU A 26 -6.87 -10.87 -1.19
N ILE A 27 -6.99 -9.64 -0.72
CA ILE A 27 -8.04 -8.70 -1.14
C ILE A 27 -7.95 -8.39 -2.64
N GLN A 28 -6.75 -8.09 -3.13
CA GLN A 28 -6.53 -7.78 -4.54
C GLN A 28 -6.81 -8.98 -5.46
N VAL A 29 -6.46 -10.19 -5.02
CA VAL A 29 -6.75 -11.42 -5.77
C VAL A 29 -8.25 -11.75 -5.73
N ALA A 30 -8.91 -11.59 -4.59
CA ALA A 30 -10.36 -11.78 -4.47
C ALA A 30 -11.16 -10.82 -5.36
N ALA A 31 -10.70 -9.58 -5.52
CA ALA A 31 -11.32 -8.60 -6.41
C ALA A 31 -11.30 -9.02 -7.90
N GLN A 32 -10.43 -9.94 -8.29
CA GLN A 32 -10.36 -10.49 -9.65
C GLN A 32 -11.45 -11.53 -9.94
N LYS A 33 -12.30 -11.87 -8.96
CA LYS A 33 -13.39 -12.85 -9.09
C LYS A 33 -12.92 -14.22 -9.59
N LEU A 34 -11.76 -14.65 -9.13
CA LEU A 34 -11.20 -15.97 -9.45
C LEU A 34 -12.00 -17.11 -8.79
N PRO A 35 -11.91 -18.35 -9.32
CA PRO A 35 -12.52 -19.51 -8.70
C PRO A 35 -12.07 -19.70 -7.23
N GLU A 36 -12.99 -20.18 -6.38
CA GLU A 36 -12.71 -20.36 -4.94
C GLU A 36 -11.49 -21.26 -4.67
N ALA A 37 -11.25 -22.28 -5.51
CA ALA A 37 -10.07 -23.12 -5.41
C ALA A 37 -8.77 -22.33 -5.52
N MET A 38 -8.69 -21.37 -6.45
CA MET A 38 -7.51 -20.51 -6.61
C MET A 38 -7.33 -19.57 -5.41
N LEU A 39 -8.42 -19.02 -4.86
CA LEU A 39 -8.36 -18.19 -3.65
C LEU A 39 -7.82 -18.99 -2.45
N LYS A 40 -8.23 -20.24 -2.30
CA LYS A 40 -7.70 -21.15 -1.26
C LYS A 40 -6.20 -21.43 -1.44
N GLU A 41 -5.75 -21.61 -2.69
CA GLU A 41 -4.32 -21.80 -2.97
C GLU A 41 -3.50 -20.54 -2.60
N VAL A 42 -3.99 -19.35 -2.95
CA VAL A 42 -3.36 -18.09 -2.55
C VAL A 42 -3.25 -17.99 -1.02
N ALA A 43 -4.33 -18.28 -0.29
CA ALA A 43 -4.34 -18.24 1.16
C ALA A 43 -3.35 -19.27 1.76
N SER A 44 -3.28 -20.49 1.20
CA SER A 44 -2.35 -21.52 1.64
C SER A 44 -0.88 -21.13 1.43
N ILE A 45 -0.56 -20.56 0.26
CA ILE A 45 0.78 -20.04 -0.04
C ILE A 45 1.12 -18.90 0.94
N ASN A 46 0.22 -17.94 1.13
CA ASN A 46 0.42 -16.85 2.06
C ASN A 46 0.69 -17.32 3.50
N GLU A 47 -0.06 -18.32 4.00
CA GLU A 47 0.20 -18.89 5.33
C GLU A 47 1.59 -19.52 5.44
N SER A 48 2.04 -20.23 4.40
CA SER A 48 3.38 -20.79 4.37
C SER A 48 4.46 -19.70 4.42
N LEU A 49 4.34 -18.69 3.56
CA LEU A 49 5.28 -17.57 3.50
C LEU A 49 5.28 -16.73 4.78
N LYS A 50 4.12 -16.51 5.41
CA LYS A 50 3.95 -15.85 6.70
C LYS A 50 4.66 -16.62 7.82
N GLY A 51 4.64 -17.96 7.74
CA GLY A 51 5.42 -18.84 8.61
C GLY A 51 6.92 -18.88 8.29
N GLY A 52 7.39 -18.14 7.28
CA GLY A 52 8.79 -18.10 6.85
C GLY A 52 9.21 -19.31 6.00
N LYS A 53 8.26 -20.07 5.45
CA LYS A 53 8.52 -21.27 4.64
C LYS A 53 8.25 -20.95 3.16
N GLU A 54 9.23 -21.23 2.32
CA GLU A 54 9.07 -21.17 0.87
C GLU A 54 8.22 -22.33 0.35
N VAL A 55 7.50 -22.08 -0.75
CA VAL A 55 6.65 -23.06 -1.44
C VAL A 55 7.28 -23.38 -2.79
N THR A 56 7.56 -24.66 -3.04
CA THR A 56 8.19 -25.13 -4.28
C THR A 56 7.18 -25.31 -5.42
N ASP A 57 6.00 -25.82 -5.11
CA ASP A 57 4.99 -26.20 -6.10
C ASP A 57 3.95 -25.07 -6.27
N VAL A 58 4.40 -23.94 -6.81
CA VAL A 58 3.53 -22.81 -7.10
C VAL A 58 2.89 -23.00 -8.47
N PRO A 59 1.53 -23.02 -8.58
CA PRO A 59 0.83 -23.12 -9.84
C PRO A 59 1.28 -22.05 -10.86
N VAL A 60 1.28 -22.42 -12.15
CA VAL A 60 1.77 -21.54 -13.23
C VAL A 60 1.08 -20.18 -13.22
N TYR A 61 -0.24 -20.14 -13.00
CA TYR A 61 -1.03 -18.91 -12.96
C TYR A 61 -0.75 -18.02 -11.74
N LEU A 62 -0.10 -18.55 -10.69
CA LEU A 62 0.33 -17.79 -9.51
C LEU A 62 1.81 -17.39 -9.53
N GLN A 63 2.56 -17.79 -10.55
CA GLN A 63 3.99 -17.49 -10.68
C GLN A 63 4.29 -15.97 -10.73
N SER A 64 3.36 -15.16 -11.25
CA SER A 64 3.53 -13.69 -11.24
C SER A 64 3.61 -13.11 -9.83
N LEU A 65 2.92 -13.73 -8.86
CA LEU A 65 2.86 -13.32 -7.47
C LEU A 65 3.87 -14.05 -6.58
N PHE A 66 4.03 -15.37 -6.77
CA PHE A 66 4.69 -16.25 -5.81
C PHE A 66 5.87 -17.06 -6.38
N ARG A 67 6.43 -16.66 -7.55
CA ARG A 67 7.62 -17.35 -8.06
C ARG A 67 8.74 -17.40 -7.02
N ALA A 68 9.56 -18.43 -7.04
CA ALA A 68 10.61 -18.69 -6.05
C ALA A 68 11.49 -17.46 -5.74
N SER A 69 11.86 -16.68 -6.77
CA SER A 69 12.71 -15.49 -6.59
C SER A 69 12.04 -14.34 -5.83
N VAL A 70 10.71 -14.33 -5.68
CA VAL A 70 9.96 -13.29 -4.96
C VAL A 70 9.66 -13.71 -3.51
N GLN A 71 9.61 -14.99 -3.23
CA GLN A 71 9.19 -15.48 -1.92
C GLN A 71 10.05 -14.97 -0.75
N PRO A 72 11.40 -14.91 -0.82
CA PRO A 72 12.20 -14.34 0.26
C PRO A 72 11.83 -12.88 0.57
N TYR A 73 11.49 -12.10 -0.46
CA TYR A 73 11.01 -10.73 -0.28
C TYR A 73 9.64 -10.72 0.43
N LEU A 74 8.68 -11.55 0.00
CA LEU A 74 7.36 -11.64 0.62
C LEU A 74 7.46 -12.09 2.08
N ILE A 75 8.26 -13.10 2.39
CA ILE A 75 8.54 -13.54 3.76
C ILE A 75 9.07 -12.40 4.62
N SER A 76 9.99 -11.60 4.07
CA SER A 76 10.50 -10.42 4.76
C SER A 76 9.44 -9.36 4.98
N TRP A 77 8.58 -9.11 3.99
CA TRP A 77 7.55 -8.09 4.02
C TRP A 77 6.41 -8.46 4.97
N TYR A 78 5.98 -9.73 5.00
CA TYR A 78 4.89 -10.24 5.83
C TYR A 78 5.13 -10.11 7.35
N LYS A 79 6.38 -9.93 7.77
CA LYS A 79 6.75 -9.68 9.16
C LYS A 79 6.23 -8.34 9.70
N TYR A 80 5.80 -7.45 8.81
CA TYR A 80 5.46 -6.08 9.19
C TYR A 80 3.95 -5.84 9.15
N ASN A 81 3.43 -5.34 10.28
CA ASN A 81 2.08 -4.78 10.35
C ASN A 81 2.18 -3.25 10.29
N PRO A 82 1.65 -2.60 9.25
CA PRO A 82 1.75 -1.15 9.06
C PRO A 82 1.13 -0.35 10.22
N GLN A 83 0.01 -0.83 10.78
CA GLN A 83 -0.68 -0.17 11.89
C GLN A 83 0.21 -0.15 13.14
N THR A 84 0.82 -1.28 13.49
CA THR A 84 1.73 -1.36 14.64
C THR A 84 2.96 -0.47 14.45
N ILE A 85 3.48 -0.42 13.21
CA ILE A 85 4.66 0.37 12.89
C ILE A 85 4.37 1.87 12.97
N ILE A 86 3.26 2.33 12.38
CA ILE A 86 2.92 3.75 12.37
C ILE A 86 2.57 4.26 13.77
N ALA A 87 1.90 3.43 14.59
CA ALA A 87 1.59 3.73 15.97
C ALA A 87 2.85 3.93 16.84
N ALA A 88 3.94 3.26 16.50
CA ALA A 88 5.20 3.36 17.24
C ALA A 88 6.06 4.56 16.85
N LEU A 89 5.69 5.34 15.83
CA LEU A 89 6.44 6.52 15.40
C LEU A 89 6.33 7.64 16.44
N LYS A 90 7.47 8.29 16.72
CA LYS A 90 7.57 9.43 17.66
C LYS A 90 7.79 10.77 16.94
N VAL A 91 7.67 10.76 15.63
CA VAL A 91 7.80 11.95 14.77
C VAL A 91 6.45 12.33 14.21
N PRO A 92 6.24 13.59 13.79
CA PRO A 92 5.04 13.98 13.06
C PRO A 92 4.78 13.07 11.85
N VAL A 93 3.53 12.73 11.62
CA VAL A 93 3.09 11.83 10.54
C VAL A 93 2.08 12.56 9.66
N LEU A 94 2.25 12.42 8.35
CA LEU A 94 1.25 12.80 7.35
C LEU A 94 0.83 11.55 6.57
N ILE A 95 -0.46 11.27 6.53
CA ILE A 95 -1.07 10.19 5.74
C ILE A 95 -1.82 10.84 4.60
N VAL A 96 -1.50 10.47 3.36
CA VAL A 96 -2.16 10.97 2.15
C VAL A 96 -2.67 9.81 1.33
N GLN A 97 -3.94 9.86 0.95
CA GLN A 97 -4.59 8.85 0.14
C GLN A 97 -5.44 9.48 -0.96
N GLY A 98 -5.39 8.91 -2.15
CA GLY A 98 -6.26 9.27 -3.26
C GLY A 98 -7.58 8.52 -3.19
N LYS A 99 -8.71 9.21 -3.45
CA LYS A 99 -10.03 8.58 -3.40
C LYS A 99 -10.33 7.70 -4.63
N THR A 100 -9.60 7.85 -5.70
CA THR A 100 -9.72 7.02 -6.91
C THR A 100 -8.59 5.99 -7.05
N ASP A 101 -7.86 5.73 -5.96
CA ASP A 101 -6.84 4.69 -5.90
C ASP A 101 -7.49 3.30 -5.92
N ILE A 102 -7.20 2.52 -6.96
CA ILE A 102 -7.72 1.15 -7.13
C ILE A 102 -6.80 0.06 -6.60
N GLN A 103 -5.60 0.41 -6.11
CA GLN A 103 -4.64 -0.56 -5.55
C GLN A 103 -4.64 -0.57 -4.03
N VAL A 104 -4.69 0.60 -3.42
CA VAL A 104 -4.77 0.76 -1.96
C VAL A 104 -6.00 1.62 -1.65
N SER A 105 -6.89 1.09 -0.86
CA SER A 105 -8.18 1.71 -0.60
C SER A 105 -8.10 2.86 0.42
N VAL A 106 -9.14 3.67 0.47
CA VAL A 106 -9.29 4.72 1.50
C VAL A 106 -9.32 4.09 2.89
N GLU A 107 -9.93 2.91 3.02
CA GLU A 107 -9.99 2.17 4.30
C GLU A 107 -8.59 1.82 4.82
N ASP A 108 -7.62 1.55 3.95
CA ASP A 108 -6.23 1.34 4.37
C ASP A 108 -5.64 2.59 5.03
N ALA A 109 -5.88 3.75 4.45
CA ALA A 109 -5.45 5.02 5.04
C ALA A 109 -6.17 5.34 6.36
N GLU A 110 -7.44 4.99 6.48
CA GLU A 110 -8.23 5.12 7.70
C GLU A 110 -7.71 4.20 8.81
N LEU A 111 -7.30 2.97 8.49
CA LEU A 111 -6.65 2.05 9.42
C LEU A 111 -5.34 2.65 9.97
N LEU A 112 -4.52 3.24 9.10
CA LEU A 112 -3.32 3.94 9.51
C LEU A 112 -3.63 5.15 10.41
N LYS A 113 -4.65 5.94 10.06
CA LYS A 113 -5.09 7.09 10.86
C LYS A 113 -5.63 6.66 12.22
N LYS A 114 -6.39 5.57 12.28
CA LYS A 114 -6.87 4.98 13.52
C LYS A 114 -5.73 4.52 14.42
N ALA A 115 -4.69 3.92 13.81
CA ALA A 115 -3.50 3.46 14.53
C ALA A 115 -2.60 4.61 15.00
N CYS A 116 -2.62 5.76 14.31
CA CYS A 116 -1.87 6.96 14.67
C CYS A 116 -2.78 8.19 14.69
N PRO A 117 -3.59 8.38 15.75
CA PRO A 117 -4.59 9.47 15.82
C PRO A 117 -3.99 10.88 15.70
N ALA A 118 -2.73 11.07 16.09
CA ALA A 118 -2.01 12.33 15.97
C ALA A 118 -1.56 12.66 14.54
N ALA A 119 -1.59 11.68 13.61
CA ALA A 119 -1.19 11.92 12.24
C ALA A 119 -2.11 12.95 11.55
N ARG A 120 -1.52 13.81 10.73
CA ARG A 120 -2.31 14.59 9.76
C ARG A 120 -2.85 13.62 8.70
N PHE A 121 -4.11 13.79 8.32
CA PHE A 121 -4.80 12.91 7.38
C PHE A 121 -5.37 13.73 6.23
N LEU A 122 -5.01 13.36 5.01
CA LEU A 122 -5.43 14.05 3.80
C LEU A 122 -5.96 13.04 2.78
N LEU A 123 -7.23 13.16 2.45
CA LEU A 123 -7.83 12.50 1.30
C LEU A 123 -7.85 13.47 0.13
N ILE A 124 -7.36 13.05 -1.02
CA ILE A 124 -7.34 13.85 -2.25
C ILE A 124 -8.35 13.26 -3.23
N ASP A 125 -9.36 14.06 -3.56
CA ASP A 125 -10.31 13.72 -4.60
C ASP A 125 -9.56 13.51 -5.93
N ARG A 126 -10.00 12.56 -6.75
CA ARG A 126 -9.48 12.32 -8.09
C ARG A 126 -7.98 11.94 -8.17
N MET A 127 -7.32 11.62 -7.08
CA MET A 127 -5.94 11.12 -7.10
C MET A 127 -5.92 9.59 -7.08
N ASN A 128 -5.22 9.00 -8.03
CA ASN A 128 -5.02 7.55 -8.14
C ASN A 128 -3.71 7.08 -7.46
N HIS A 129 -3.42 5.78 -7.54
CA HIS A 129 -2.24 5.18 -6.91
C HIS A 129 -0.90 5.73 -7.41
N VAL A 130 -0.81 6.12 -8.68
CA VAL A 130 0.40 6.76 -9.23
C VAL A 130 0.45 8.26 -8.98
N LEU A 131 -0.37 8.75 -8.03
CA LEU A 131 -0.37 10.12 -7.51
C LEU A 131 -0.73 11.18 -8.56
N LYS A 132 -1.48 10.79 -9.59
CA LYS A 132 -1.95 11.66 -10.67
C LYS A 132 -3.45 11.87 -10.59
N ASP A 133 -3.93 12.96 -11.20
CA ASP A 133 -5.36 13.19 -11.32
C ASP A 133 -6.01 12.15 -12.23
N CYS A 134 -7.07 11.51 -11.73
CA CYS A 134 -7.87 10.54 -12.44
C CYS A 134 -9.27 10.47 -11.81
N ASP A 135 -10.30 10.77 -12.61
CA ASP A 135 -11.69 10.87 -12.13
C ASP A 135 -12.41 9.53 -12.01
N VAL A 136 -11.82 8.47 -12.54
CA VAL A 136 -12.47 7.18 -12.71
C VAL A 136 -11.79 6.10 -11.89
N THR A 137 -12.54 5.07 -11.51
CA THR A 137 -12.04 3.87 -10.85
C THR A 137 -12.02 2.64 -11.76
N ASP A 138 -12.42 2.80 -13.02
CA ASP A 138 -12.33 1.73 -14.01
C ASP A 138 -10.86 1.40 -14.31
N GLN A 139 -10.51 0.11 -14.26
CA GLN A 139 -9.14 -0.36 -14.36
C GLN A 139 -8.49 -0.04 -15.71
N GLN A 140 -9.23 -0.17 -16.82
CA GLN A 140 -8.67 0.10 -18.16
C GLN A 140 -8.40 1.58 -18.35
N GLN A 141 -9.30 2.44 -17.89
CA GLN A 141 -9.13 3.89 -17.97
C GLN A 141 -7.99 4.37 -17.06
N GLN A 142 -7.85 3.78 -15.88
CA GLN A 142 -6.72 4.06 -15.01
C GLN A 142 -5.38 3.66 -15.61
N LEU A 143 -5.31 2.55 -16.34
CA LEU A 143 -4.09 2.08 -16.98
C LEU A 143 -3.50 3.12 -17.95
N ALA A 144 -4.34 3.86 -18.65
CA ALA A 144 -3.90 4.96 -19.52
C ALA A 144 -3.15 6.05 -18.74
N VAL A 145 -3.60 6.39 -17.53
CA VAL A 145 -2.93 7.34 -16.63
C VAL A 145 -1.60 6.79 -16.11
N TYR A 146 -1.55 5.50 -15.79
CA TYR A 146 -0.32 4.83 -15.32
C TYR A 146 0.79 4.84 -16.36
N THR A 147 0.43 4.67 -17.64
CA THR A 147 1.37 4.57 -18.75
C THR A 147 1.71 5.90 -19.42
N THR A 148 1.18 7.02 -18.92
CA THR A 148 1.43 8.37 -19.47
C THR A 148 2.36 9.18 -18.56
N PRO A 149 3.70 9.12 -18.74
CA PRO A 149 4.66 9.80 -17.85
C PRO A 149 4.54 11.33 -17.86
N SER A 150 4.03 11.91 -18.95
CA SER A 150 3.88 13.36 -19.12
C SER A 150 2.78 13.98 -18.27
N LEU A 151 1.84 13.17 -17.74
CA LEU A 151 0.84 13.67 -16.81
C LEU A 151 1.50 14.08 -15.48
N PRO A 152 1.21 15.29 -14.97
CA PRO A 152 1.81 15.77 -13.75
C PRO A 152 1.32 15.00 -12.52
N VAL A 153 2.11 15.03 -11.46
CA VAL A 153 1.68 14.62 -10.12
C VAL A 153 0.65 15.62 -9.61
N ASN A 154 -0.32 15.13 -8.84
CA ASN A 154 -1.39 15.95 -8.27
C ASN A 154 -0.82 17.15 -7.49
N THR A 155 -1.31 18.35 -7.79
CA THR A 155 -0.77 19.60 -7.25
C THR A 155 -1.08 19.81 -5.76
N ILE A 156 -2.22 19.28 -5.27
CA ILE A 156 -2.59 19.31 -3.85
C ILE A 156 -1.62 18.41 -3.06
N LEU A 157 -1.25 17.25 -3.60
CA LEU A 157 -0.23 16.40 -3.00
C LEU A 157 1.09 17.14 -2.84
N ILE A 158 1.60 17.74 -3.93
CA ILE A 158 2.89 18.46 -3.91
C ILE A 158 2.88 19.57 -2.86
N SER A 159 1.84 20.39 -2.85
CA SER A 159 1.72 21.53 -1.92
C SER A 159 1.62 21.06 -0.46
N SER A 160 0.85 20.02 -0.21
CA SER A 160 0.62 19.47 1.15
C SER A 160 1.87 18.82 1.73
N VAL A 161 2.57 18.02 0.93
CA VAL A 161 3.83 17.37 1.34
C VAL A 161 4.92 18.43 1.55
N SER A 162 5.04 19.40 0.64
CA SER A 162 5.99 20.51 0.76
C SER A 162 5.75 21.34 2.03
N SER A 163 4.49 21.61 2.34
CA SER A 163 4.10 22.33 3.56
C SER A 163 4.45 21.53 4.83
N PHE A 164 4.19 20.21 4.80
CA PHE A 164 4.52 19.34 5.92
C PHE A 164 6.04 19.22 6.14
N ILE A 165 6.84 19.12 5.09
CA ILE A 165 8.31 19.07 5.19
C ILE A 165 8.87 20.34 5.81
N LYS A 166 8.34 21.52 5.42
CA LYS A 166 8.79 22.81 5.94
C LYS A 166 8.41 23.02 7.41
N LYS A 167 7.29 22.49 7.84
CA LYS A 167 6.77 22.63 9.22
C LYS A 167 6.09 21.31 9.65
N PRO A 168 6.85 20.27 9.99
CA PRO A 168 6.30 19.02 10.48
C PRO A 168 5.73 19.26 11.90
N LYS A 169 4.42 19.45 11.98
CA LYS A 169 3.67 19.58 13.24
C LYS A 169 2.53 18.60 13.25
#